data_aed172b881e58c74001c6c04f2171a2c
#
_entry.id   aed172b881e58c74001c6c04f2171a2c
#
_cell.length_a   1.000
_cell.length_b   1.000
_cell.length_c   1.000
_cell.angle_alpha   90.00
_cell.angle_beta   90.00
_cell.angle_gamma   90.00
#
_symmetry.space_group_name_H-M   'P 1'
#
loop_
_entity.id
_entity.type
_entity.pdbx_description
1 polymer ?
#
loop_
_entity_poly.entity_id
_entity_poly.type
_entity_poly.pdbx_seq_one_letter_code
_entity_poly.pdbx_strand_id
1 'polypeptide(L)'
;MLRFKNDQTYLTFDDVALVPKYNPVSSRSEVNLTTTNNLGSFALPLVSSPMDQVSGPEFHRALWNRNVLGIRHRFQTLPDFDKQDAPVAVAVGVDKDFISKVCSFADIICIDIAHGHSNHTKDIISFIREQPRGKQIKIIAGSVATAEGTKFCIESGADAIRVGVSSGSICVTRLITGFGVPQLSALSECVDEADRLGRGTTVISDGGHRTTGDVVKSLAAGADMVMLGSMFAGADETPGDVQVVNGVPHKLYRGMASKDINKLLNKENAAEGVSTLVKTKGSVNKILDEIAWGLKSAFTYAGARNLKEFQNNVEFIRISTSGYIEGTPHILNGKQ
;
A
#
# COMPACT_ATOMS: atom_id res chain seq x y z
N MET A 1 -16.35 -14.73 -28.62
CA MET A 1 -15.08 -15.48 -28.51
C MET A 1 -14.39 -15.02 -27.25
N LEU A 2 -14.08 -15.92 -26.29
CA LEU A 2 -13.30 -15.60 -25.10
C LEU A 2 -11.86 -15.28 -25.50
N ARG A 3 -11.31 -14.17 -24.95
CA ARG A 3 -9.90 -13.77 -25.17
C ARG A 3 -9.20 -13.78 -23.81
N PHE A 4 -8.24 -14.66 -23.64
CA PHE A 4 -7.36 -14.68 -22.49
C PHE A 4 -6.09 -13.88 -22.79
N LYS A 5 -5.54 -13.14 -21.81
CA LYS A 5 -4.29 -12.39 -21.95
C LYS A 5 -3.12 -13.34 -22.25
N ASN A 6 -3.11 -14.50 -21.55
CA ASN A 6 -2.17 -15.61 -21.73
C ASN A 6 -2.75 -16.87 -21.04
N ASP A 7 -2.07 -17.99 -21.12
CA ASP A 7 -2.47 -19.26 -20.49
C ASP A 7 -1.93 -19.42 -19.06
N GLN A 8 -1.38 -18.34 -18.45
CA GLN A 8 -0.79 -18.41 -17.12
C GLN A 8 -1.85 -18.26 -16.02
N THR A 9 -1.64 -18.96 -14.92
CA THR A 9 -2.39 -18.75 -13.68
C THR A 9 -1.83 -17.53 -12.94
N TYR A 10 -2.68 -16.55 -12.67
CA TYR A 10 -2.32 -15.38 -11.87
C TYR A 10 -2.38 -15.69 -10.39
N LEU A 11 -1.34 -15.31 -9.66
CA LEU A 11 -1.07 -15.73 -8.29
C LEU A 11 -1.36 -14.63 -7.27
N THR A 12 -1.88 -15.04 -6.11
CA THR A 12 -1.97 -14.25 -4.88
C THR A 12 -0.78 -14.56 -3.96
N PHE A 13 -0.69 -13.90 -2.81
CA PHE A 13 0.32 -14.24 -1.79
C PHE A 13 0.12 -15.63 -1.18
N ASP A 14 -1.12 -16.17 -1.23
CA ASP A 14 -1.44 -17.49 -0.68
C ASP A 14 -0.96 -18.65 -1.57
N ASP A 15 -0.69 -18.37 -2.84
CA ASP A 15 -0.28 -19.37 -3.82
C ASP A 15 1.22 -19.69 -3.80
N VAL A 16 1.99 -18.95 -2.96
CA VAL A 16 3.45 -19.06 -2.96
C VAL A 16 4.04 -19.05 -1.54
N ALA A 17 5.24 -19.62 -1.42
CA ALA A 17 6.13 -19.46 -0.28
C ALA A 17 7.53 -19.06 -0.74
N LEU A 18 8.37 -18.58 0.18
CA LEU A 18 9.79 -18.28 -0.08
C LEU A 18 10.65 -19.44 0.41
N VAL A 19 11.69 -19.77 -0.37
CA VAL A 19 12.65 -20.83 -0.04
C VAL A 19 13.73 -20.28 0.89
N PRO A 20 13.95 -20.86 2.08
CA PRO A 20 15.04 -20.44 2.95
C PRO A 20 16.39 -20.67 2.26
N LYS A 21 17.32 -19.72 2.46
CA LYS A 21 18.69 -19.78 1.93
C LYS A 21 19.70 -19.89 3.07
N TYR A 22 20.99 -20.15 2.72
CA TYR A 22 22.08 -20.08 3.68
C TYR A 22 22.11 -18.68 4.32
N ASN A 23 22.16 -18.65 5.65
CA ASN A 23 22.13 -17.42 6.44
C ASN A 23 23.53 -17.10 7.03
N PRO A 24 24.27 -16.13 6.48
CA PRO A 24 25.52 -15.63 7.04
C PRO A 24 25.31 -14.50 8.08
N VAL A 25 24.05 -14.13 8.39
CA VAL A 25 23.72 -13.03 9.32
C VAL A 25 23.67 -13.58 10.73
N SER A 26 24.58 -13.14 11.60
CA SER A 26 24.70 -13.65 12.96
C SER A 26 23.62 -13.11 13.89
N SER A 27 23.12 -11.89 13.64
CA SER A 27 22.10 -11.25 14.46
C SER A 27 21.11 -10.46 13.59
N ARG A 28 19.83 -10.52 13.94
CA ARG A 28 18.80 -9.67 13.32
C ARG A 28 19.09 -8.17 13.48
N SER A 29 19.93 -7.77 14.44
CA SER A 29 20.37 -6.37 14.60
C SER A 29 21.25 -5.88 13.44
N GLU A 30 21.89 -6.78 12.69
CA GLU A 30 22.65 -6.44 11.48
C GLU A 30 21.75 -6.09 10.28
N VAL A 31 20.46 -6.42 10.36
CA VAL A 31 19.52 -6.15 9.26
C VAL A 31 19.07 -4.70 9.29
N ASN A 32 19.35 -3.98 8.22
CA ASN A 32 18.88 -2.61 7.96
C ASN A 32 17.64 -2.63 7.06
N LEU A 33 16.52 -2.14 7.56
CA LEU A 33 15.25 -2.04 6.84
C LEU A 33 15.05 -0.68 6.14
N THR A 34 16.00 0.25 6.29
CA THR A 34 15.93 1.57 5.63
C THR A 34 15.81 1.38 4.12
N THR A 35 14.80 2.01 3.54
CA THR A 35 14.62 2.11 2.09
C THR A 35 14.87 3.54 1.63
N THR A 36 15.62 3.68 0.53
CA THR A 36 15.84 4.97 -0.15
C THR A 36 15.41 4.83 -1.60
N ASN A 37 14.49 5.68 -2.01
CA ASN A 37 13.89 5.64 -3.34
C ASN A 37 13.51 7.07 -3.81
N ASN A 38 12.77 7.21 -4.92
CA ASN A 38 12.40 8.51 -5.48
C ASN A 38 11.53 9.38 -4.55
N LEU A 39 10.88 8.80 -3.55
CA LEU A 39 10.05 9.54 -2.59
C LEU A 39 10.84 10.06 -1.39
N GLY A 40 12.03 9.51 -1.13
CA GLY A 40 12.88 9.88 0.00
C GLY A 40 13.55 8.69 0.67
N SER A 41 13.98 8.89 1.92
CA SER A 41 14.61 7.84 2.74
C SER A 41 13.77 7.62 4.00
N PHE A 42 13.34 6.37 4.22
CA PHE A 42 12.44 5.95 5.29
C PHE A 42 13.02 4.79 6.07
N ALA A 43 12.78 4.74 7.38
CA ALA A 43 13.29 3.70 8.27
C ALA A 43 12.71 2.30 7.98
N LEU A 44 11.49 2.25 7.43
CA LEU A 44 10.82 1.02 7.02
C LEU A 44 10.27 1.16 5.59
N PRO A 45 10.26 0.10 4.79
CA PRO A 45 9.68 0.08 3.45
C PRO A 45 8.14 0.02 3.49
N LEU A 46 7.53 0.87 4.30
CA LEU A 46 6.09 0.90 4.55
C LEU A 46 5.51 2.27 4.27
N VAL A 47 4.25 2.30 3.84
CA VAL A 47 3.48 3.53 3.65
C VAL A 47 2.02 3.33 4.07
N SER A 48 1.37 4.35 4.65
CA SER A 48 -0.04 4.26 4.99
C SER A 48 -0.94 4.42 3.77
N SER A 49 -2.00 3.63 3.69
CA SER A 49 -3.07 3.84 2.71
C SER A 49 -3.85 5.13 3.05
N PRO A 50 -4.13 6.00 2.06
CA PRO A 50 -4.81 7.28 2.28
C PRO A 50 -6.32 7.11 2.50
N MET A 51 -6.68 6.40 3.56
CA MET A 51 -8.07 6.09 3.92
C MET A 51 -8.51 6.94 5.11
N ASP A 52 -9.76 7.44 5.09
CA ASP A 52 -10.30 8.35 6.10
C ASP A 52 -10.36 7.73 7.52
N GLN A 53 -10.44 6.41 7.62
CA GLN A 53 -10.45 5.67 8.89
C GLN A 53 -9.06 5.08 9.25
N VAL A 54 -8.01 5.45 8.55
CA VAL A 54 -6.62 5.01 8.80
C VAL A 54 -5.70 6.21 8.96
N SER A 55 -5.64 7.08 7.97
CA SER A 55 -4.57 8.06 7.81
C SER A 55 -5.01 9.47 8.24
N GLY A 56 -5.27 9.67 9.52
CA GLY A 56 -5.57 10.96 10.15
C GLY A 56 -4.33 11.68 10.67
N PRO A 57 -4.50 12.90 11.27
CA PRO A 57 -3.39 13.72 11.77
C PRO A 57 -2.51 13.03 12.81
N GLU A 58 -3.11 12.41 13.84
CA GLU A 58 -2.37 11.72 14.90
C GLU A 58 -1.60 10.51 14.37
N PHE A 59 -2.25 9.73 13.49
CA PHE A 59 -1.63 8.57 12.86
C PHE A 59 -0.45 8.99 11.98
N HIS A 60 -0.60 10.05 11.19
CA HIS A 60 0.47 10.59 10.37
C HIS A 60 1.67 11.05 11.21
N ARG A 61 1.42 11.78 12.33
CA ARG A 61 2.48 12.20 13.25
C ARG A 61 3.20 11.01 13.88
N ALA A 62 2.47 9.96 14.28
CA ALA A 62 3.08 8.76 14.84
C ALA A 62 3.98 8.03 13.83
N LEU A 63 3.56 7.92 12.56
CA LEU A 63 4.40 7.38 11.49
C LEU A 63 5.63 8.24 11.24
N TRP A 64 5.47 9.56 11.20
CA TRP A 64 6.56 10.51 11.00
C TRP A 64 7.64 10.40 12.07
N ASN A 65 7.25 10.31 13.35
CA ASN A 65 8.18 10.11 14.47
C ASN A 65 9.02 8.83 14.36
N ARG A 66 8.58 7.89 13.54
CA ARG A 66 9.27 6.63 13.23
C ARG A 66 9.96 6.65 11.86
N ASN A 67 10.00 7.79 11.20
CA ASN A 67 10.47 7.96 9.81
C ASN A 67 9.84 6.93 8.86
N VAL A 68 8.51 6.78 8.92
CA VAL A 68 7.68 5.95 8.03
C VAL A 68 6.75 6.86 7.25
N LEU A 69 6.59 6.63 5.95
CA LEU A 69 5.76 7.46 5.09
C LEU A 69 4.28 7.32 5.42
N GLY A 70 3.65 8.41 5.81
CA GLY A 70 2.20 8.53 5.97
C GLY A 70 1.59 9.39 4.86
N ILE A 71 0.54 8.91 4.18
CA ILE A 71 -0.19 9.69 3.18
C ILE A 71 -1.55 10.08 3.74
N ARG A 72 -1.80 11.38 3.87
CA ARG A 72 -3.08 11.92 4.31
C ARG A 72 -4.18 11.70 3.26
N HIS A 73 -5.38 11.37 3.71
CA HIS A 73 -6.51 11.19 2.79
C HIS A 73 -7.08 12.53 2.30
N ARG A 74 -7.75 12.53 1.15
CA ARG A 74 -8.24 13.72 0.44
C ARG A 74 -9.50 14.38 1.03
N PHE A 75 -10.10 13.83 2.08
CA PHE A 75 -11.32 14.37 2.72
C PHE A 75 -11.03 15.18 3.98
N GLN A 76 -9.78 15.53 4.22
CA GLN A 76 -9.40 16.40 5.34
C GLN A 76 -9.54 17.87 4.97
N THR A 77 -9.79 18.71 6.00
CA THR A 77 -9.72 20.15 5.84
C THR A 77 -8.25 20.60 5.77
N LEU A 78 -7.96 21.59 4.91
CA LEU A 78 -6.58 22.05 4.67
C LEU A 78 -5.87 22.66 5.91
N PRO A 79 -6.57 23.29 6.87
CA PRO A 79 -5.95 23.79 8.10
C PRO A 79 -5.33 22.71 9.00
N ASP A 80 -5.74 21.44 8.82
CA ASP A 80 -5.25 20.31 9.63
C ASP A 80 -3.87 19.82 9.19
N PHE A 81 -3.26 20.42 8.17
CA PHE A 81 -1.90 20.08 7.74
C PHE A 81 -0.88 20.92 8.51
N ASP A 82 -0.27 20.34 9.54
CA ASP A 82 0.84 20.94 10.25
C ASP A 82 2.10 20.90 9.38
N LYS A 83 2.71 22.08 9.13
CA LYS A 83 3.94 22.21 8.32
C LYS A 83 5.16 21.56 8.97
N GLN A 84 5.05 21.10 10.22
CA GLN A 84 6.13 20.39 10.92
C GLN A 84 6.24 18.92 10.53
N ASP A 85 5.23 18.37 9.83
CA ASP A 85 5.19 16.98 9.38
C ASP A 85 5.81 16.87 7.96
N ALA A 86 7.11 17.01 7.81
CA ALA A 86 7.80 16.79 6.54
C ALA A 86 8.35 15.34 6.41
N PRO A 87 8.24 14.70 5.22
CA PRO A 87 7.57 15.18 4.02
C PRO A 87 6.04 15.14 4.16
N VAL A 88 5.39 16.22 3.75
CA VAL A 88 3.92 16.28 3.73
C VAL A 88 3.41 15.54 2.51
N ALA A 89 2.79 14.39 2.73
CA ALA A 89 2.21 13.55 1.68
C ALA A 89 0.68 13.57 1.75
N VAL A 90 0.02 13.90 0.63
CA VAL A 90 -1.43 14.08 0.55
C VAL A 90 -2.01 13.35 -0.66
N ALA A 91 -3.13 12.65 -0.46
CA ALA A 91 -3.89 12.08 -1.55
C ALA A 91 -4.80 13.14 -2.21
N VAL A 92 -4.94 13.06 -3.53
CA VAL A 92 -5.82 13.92 -4.32
C VAL A 92 -6.69 13.10 -5.25
N GLY A 93 -7.88 13.61 -5.56
CA GLY A 93 -8.75 13.11 -6.63
C GLY A 93 -8.63 13.97 -7.88
N VAL A 94 -9.77 14.20 -8.56
CA VAL A 94 -9.84 14.95 -9.82
C VAL A 94 -10.15 16.45 -9.64
N ASP A 95 -10.38 16.89 -8.41
CA ASP A 95 -10.72 18.29 -8.08
C ASP A 95 -9.48 19.19 -8.20
N LYS A 96 -9.43 19.99 -9.26
CA LYS A 96 -8.29 20.87 -9.58
C LYS A 96 -8.09 21.98 -8.55
N ASP A 97 -9.15 22.51 -7.94
CA ASP A 97 -9.05 23.54 -6.91
C ASP A 97 -8.41 23.00 -5.64
N PHE A 98 -8.79 21.79 -5.24
CA PHE A 98 -8.16 21.07 -4.13
C PHE A 98 -6.69 20.73 -4.46
N ILE A 99 -6.40 20.22 -5.66
CA ILE A 99 -5.03 19.91 -6.10
C ILE A 99 -4.15 21.16 -6.06
N SER A 100 -4.61 22.31 -6.58
CA SER A 100 -3.86 23.55 -6.57
C SER A 100 -3.49 24.00 -5.14
N LYS A 101 -4.44 23.89 -4.20
CA LYS A 101 -4.20 24.19 -2.79
C LYS A 101 -3.16 23.24 -2.19
N VAL A 102 -3.27 21.93 -2.44
CA VAL A 102 -2.32 20.91 -1.97
C VAL A 102 -0.93 21.16 -2.54
N CYS A 103 -0.80 21.54 -3.80
CA CYS A 103 0.48 21.85 -4.45
C CYS A 103 1.25 23.01 -3.76
N SER A 104 0.57 23.90 -3.02
CA SER A 104 1.23 25.01 -2.33
C SER A 104 2.10 24.58 -1.15
N PHE A 105 1.87 23.39 -0.57
CA PHE A 105 2.56 22.94 0.65
C PHE A 105 3.04 21.48 0.61
N ALA A 106 2.41 20.60 -0.17
CA ALA A 106 2.77 19.17 -0.19
C ALA A 106 4.12 18.91 -0.87
N ASP A 107 4.84 17.92 -0.38
CA ASP A 107 6.08 17.43 -0.96
C ASP A 107 5.82 16.17 -1.80
N ILE A 108 4.81 15.38 -1.41
CA ILE A 108 4.39 14.17 -2.11
C ILE A 108 2.87 14.24 -2.35
N ILE A 109 2.43 13.99 -3.58
CA ILE A 109 1.02 13.89 -3.93
C ILE A 109 0.73 12.46 -4.41
N CYS A 110 -0.24 11.81 -3.77
CA CYS A 110 -0.74 10.51 -4.20
C CYS A 110 -2.06 10.68 -4.96
N ILE A 111 -2.09 10.32 -6.23
CA ILE A 111 -3.31 10.32 -7.04
C ILE A 111 -4.16 9.13 -6.61
N ASP A 112 -5.30 9.42 -5.96
CA ASP A 112 -6.21 8.42 -5.38
C ASP A 112 -7.46 8.27 -6.25
N ILE A 113 -7.32 7.50 -7.33
CA ILE A 113 -8.38 7.09 -8.23
C ILE A 113 -8.39 5.57 -8.39
N ALA A 114 -9.58 4.99 -8.63
CA ALA A 114 -9.74 3.54 -8.67
C ALA A 114 -8.98 2.87 -9.84
N HIS A 115 -8.87 3.57 -10.97
CA HIS A 115 -8.22 3.07 -12.18
C HIS A 115 -7.21 4.10 -12.72
N GLY A 116 -5.93 3.88 -12.42
CA GLY A 116 -4.83 4.79 -12.76
C GLY A 116 -4.45 4.81 -14.25
N HIS A 117 -4.76 3.76 -15.00
CA HIS A 117 -4.53 3.73 -16.45
C HIS A 117 -5.65 4.47 -17.19
N SER A 118 -5.70 5.79 -17.00
CA SER A 118 -6.77 6.64 -17.54
C SER A 118 -6.27 8.06 -17.84
N ASN A 119 -6.99 8.77 -18.72
CA ASN A 119 -6.69 10.17 -19.03
C ASN A 119 -6.69 11.05 -17.77
N HIS A 120 -7.56 10.77 -16.79
CA HIS A 120 -7.56 11.52 -15.52
C HIS A 120 -6.19 11.55 -14.83
N THR A 121 -5.47 10.41 -14.79
CA THR A 121 -4.13 10.37 -14.21
C THR A 121 -3.15 11.28 -14.93
N LYS A 122 -3.14 11.22 -16.28
CA LYS A 122 -2.28 12.07 -17.10
C LYS A 122 -2.60 13.55 -16.92
N ASP A 123 -3.90 13.90 -16.92
CA ASP A 123 -4.36 15.28 -16.76
C ASP A 123 -4.01 15.84 -15.37
N ILE A 124 -4.14 15.03 -14.31
CA ILE A 124 -3.76 15.41 -12.95
C ILE A 124 -2.25 15.61 -12.86
N ILE A 125 -1.44 14.69 -13.38
CA ILE A 125 0.02 14.83 -13.40
C ILE A 125 0.44 16.10 -14.13
N SER A 126 -0.10 16.35 -15.33
CA SER A 126 0.19 17.55 -16.11
C SER A 126 -0.19 18.81 -15.33
N PHE A 127 -1.38 18.83 -14.73
CA PHE A 127 -1.86 19.97 -13.94
C PHE A 127 -0.96 20.24 -12.71
N ILE A 128 -0.49 19.19 -12.00
CA ILE A 128 0.43 19.32 -10.88
C ILE A 128 1.77 19.90 -11.37
N ARG A 129 2.30 19.42 -12.50
CA ARG A 129 3.59 19.90 -13.06
C ARG A 129 3.56 21.35 -13.50
N GLU A 130 2.40 21.87 -13.86
CA GLU A 130 2.16 23.29 -14.20
C GLU A 130 2.10 24.22 -12.98
N GLN A 131 1.91 23.68 -11.75
CA GLN A 131 1.88 24.50 -10.54
C GLN A 131 3.28 25.07 -10.19
N PRO A 132 3.37 26.21 -9.48
CA PRO A 132 4.66 26.84 -9.14
C PRO A 132 5.69 25.92 -8.49
N ARG A 133 5.25 25.00 -7.61
CA ARG A 133 6.10 23.97 -6.97
C ARG A 133 6.08 22.62 -7.72
N GLY A 134 5.38 22.50 -8.82
CA GLY A 134 5.09 21.23 -9.48
C GLY A 134 6.29 20.35 -9.79
N LYS A 135 7.45 20.97 -10.12
CA LYS A 135 8.70 20.21 -10.37
C LYS A 135 9.34 19.63 -9.11
N GLN A 136 9.03 20.17 -7.94
CA GLN A 136 9.57 19.71 -6.66
C GLN A 136 8.72 18.62 -6.02
N ILE A 137 7.43 18.54 -6.39
CA ILE A 137 6.47 17.59 -5.84
C ILE A 137 6.73 16.20 -6.41
N LYS A 138 6.84 15.21 -5.52
CA LYS A 138 6.87 13.80 -5.92
C LYS A 138 5.46 13.28 -6.15
N ILE A 139 5.24 12.56 -7.24
CA ILE A 139 3.91 12.08 -7.64
C ILE A 139 3.86 10.56 -7.58
N ILE A 140 2.96 10.04 -6.75
CA ILE A 140 2.57 8.63 -6.72
C ILE A 140 1.32 8.49 -7.58
N ALA A 141 1.39 7.71 -8.67
CA ALA A 141 0.26 7.47 -9.56
C ALA A 141 -0.25 6.03 -9.44
N GLY A 142 -1.52 5.84 -9.63
CA GLY A 142 -2.20 4.53 -9.58
C GLY A 142 -3.71 4.72 -9.25
N SER A 143 -4.42 3.59 -9.02
CA SER A 143 -3.87 2.23 -8.94
C SER A 143 -3.76 1.61 -10.33
N VAL A 144 -2.71 0.85 -10.54
CA VAL A 144 -2.49 0.05 -11.75
C VAL A 144 -2.30 -1.43 -11.39
N ALA A 145 -2.47 -2.33 -12.36
CA ALA A 145 -2.30 -3.76 -12.16
C ALA A 145 -1.73 -4.48 -13.39
N THR A 146 -1.20 -3.72 -14.35
CA THR A 146 -0.65 -4.25 -15.60
C THR A 146 0.61 -3.48 -16.02
N ALA A 147 1.45 -4.11 -16.84
CA ALA A 147 2.62 -3.49 -17.44
C ALA A 147 2.26 -2.23 -18.24
N GLU A 148 1.18 -2.26 -19.02
CA GLU A 148 0.72 -1.12 -19.82
C GLU A 148 0.31 0.06 -18.95
N GLY A 149 -0.42 -0.20 -17.83
CA GLY A 149 -0.81 0.83 -16.87
C GLY A 149 0.39 1.45 -16.16
N THR A 150 1.38 0.62 -15.81
CA THR A 150 2.67 1.05 -15.24
C THR A 150 3.42 1.97 -16.20
N LYS A 151 3.62 1.52 -17.44
CA LYS A 151 4.25 2.32 -18.49
C LYS A 151 3.55 3.67 -18.66
N PHE A 152 2.22 3.64 -18.78
CA PHE A 152 1.42 4.86 -18.96
C PHE A 152 1.65 5.87 -17.83
N CYS A 153 1.63 5.43 -16.56
CA CYS A 153 1.85 6.33 -15.42
C CYS A 153 3.27 6.90 -15.39
N ILE A 154 4.28 6.06 -15.67
CA ILE A 154 5.69 6.47 -15.70
C ILE A 154 5.96 7.46 -16.84
N GLU A 155 5.44 7.20 -18.04
CA GLU A 155 5.56 8.09 -19.20
C GLU A 155 4.80 9.41 -19.02
N SER A 156 3.73 9.39 -18.23
CA SER A 156 2.99 10.60 -17.84
C SER A 156 3.74 11.48 -16.82
N GLY A 157 4.83 10.99 -16.19
CA GLY A 157 5.67 11.76 -15.27
C GLY A 157 5.50 11.44 -13.79
N ALA A 158 5.01 10.24 -13.45
CA ALA A 158 4.98 9.75 -12.09
C ALA A 158 6.40 9.41 -11.57
N ASP A 159 6.68 9.76 -10.30
CA ASP A 159 7.90 9.39 -9.57
C ASP A 159 7.78 8.00 -8.92
N ALA A 160 6.55 7.61 -8.59
CA ALA A 160 6.22 6.30 -8.03
C ALA A 160 4.89 5.79 -8.60
N ILE A 161 4.74 4.47 -8.63
CA ILE A 161 3.48 3.81 -9.01
C ILE A 161 2.90 3.02 -7.85
N ARG A 162 1.57 3.03 -7.72
CA ARG A 162 0.81 2.23 -6.76
C ARG A 162 0.15 1.06 -7.48
N VAL A 163 0.57 -0.16 -7.13
CA VAL A 163 0.15 -1.40 -7.79
C VAL A 163 -0.87 -2.13 -6.94
N GLY A 164 -2.08 -2.30 -7.45
CA GLY A 164 -3.13 -3.08 -6.83
C GLY A 164 -4.53 -2.64 -7.23
N VAL A 165 -5.24 -3.49 -7.95
CA VAL A 165 -6.64 -3.28 -8.34
C VAL A 165 -7.46 -4.45 -7.82
N SER A 166 -8.43 -4.16 -6.94
CA SER A 166 -9.34 -5.16 -6.34
C SER A 166 -8.67 -6.18 -5.39
N SER A 167 -7.51 -5.85 -4.83
CA SER A 167 -6.77 -6.68 -3.86
C SER A 167 -7.00 -6.28 -2.39
N GLY A 168 -7.55 -5.08 -2.14
CA GLY A 168 -7.78 -4.57 -0.78
C GLY A 168 -8.79 -5.42 0.02
N SER A 169 -8.59 -5.53 1.34
CA SER A 169 -9.39 -6.36 2.25
C SER A 169 -10.89 -6.01 2.32
N ILE A 170 -11.24 -4.77 1.99
CA ILE A 170 -12.62 -4.24 1.95
C ILE A 170 -13.01 -3.75 0.56
N CYS A 171 -12.21 -4.08 -0.46
CA CYS A 171 -12.49 -3.79 -1.86
C CYS A 171 -13.41 -4.86 -2.44
N VAL A 172 -14.48 -4.45 -3.10
CA VAL A 172 -15.42 -5.33 -3.80
C VAL A 172 -15.48 -5.06 -5.30
N THR A 173 -14.54 -4.29 -5.83
CA THR A 173 -14.47 -3.94 -7.26
C THR A 173 -14.60 -5.17 -8.17
N ARG A 174 -13.90 -6.27 -7.85
CA ARG A 174 -13.97 -7.50 -8.65
C ARG A 174 -15.35 -8.14 -8.62
N LEU A 175 -16.05 -8.07 -7.48
CA LEU A 175 -17.40 -8.60 -7.34
C LEU A 175 -18.44 -7.75 -8.10
N ILE A 176 -18.22 -6.44 -8.15
CA ILE A 176 -19.16 -5.49 -8.77
C ILE A 176 -18.93 -5.35 -10.28
N THR A 177 -17.65 -5.27 -10.67
CA THR A 177 -17.28 -4.93 -12.05
C THR A 177 -16.71 -6.10 -12.84
N GLY A 178 -16.28 -7.18 -12.17
CA GLY A 178 -15.54 -8.29 -12.76
C GLY A 178 -14.04 -8.01 -12.99
N PHE A 179 -13.59 -6.75 -12.77
CA PHE A 179 -12.20 -6.36 -13.01
C PHE A 179 -11.33 -6.49 -11.77
N GLY A 180 -10.11 -6.98 -11.95
CA GLY A 180 -9.07 -7.09 -10.94
C GLY A 180 -8.01 -8.11 -11.33
N VAL A 181 -6.81 -7.95 -10.79
CA VAL A 181 -5.68 -8.86 -11.03
C VAL A 181 -5.17 -9.36 -9.68
N PRO A 182 -4.89 -10.67 -9.51
CA PRO A 182 -4.24 -11.20 -8.30
C PRO A 182 -2.94 -10.47 -8.00
N GLN A 183 -2.78 -10.06 -6.73
CA GLN A 183 -1.82 -9.04 -6.33
C GLN A 183 -0.37 -9.39 -6.64
N LEU A 184 0.05 -10.63 -6.38
CA LEU A 184 1.45 -11.02 -6.61
C LEU A 184 1.82 -10.95 -8.09
N SER A 185 0.95 -11.47 -8.97
CA SER A 185 1.19 -11.40 -10.43
C SER A 185 1.12 -9.98 -10.96
N ALA A 186 0.16 -9.17 -10.48
CA ALA A 186 0.09 -7.75 -10.84
C ALA A 186 1.38 -7.02 -10.46
N LEU A 187 1.89 -7.28 -9.26
CA LEU A 187 3.11 -6.67 -8.75
C LEU A 187 4.33 -7.06 -9.60
N SER A 188 4.50 -8.36 -9.88
CA SER A 188 5.61 -8.84 -10.71
C SER A 188 5.62 -8.18 -12.10
N GLU A 189 4.47 -8.18 -12.81
CA GLU A 189 4.37 -7.53 -14.12
C GLU A 189 4.70 -6.02 -14.08
N CYS A 190 4.25 -5.34 -13.02
CA CYS A 190 4.48 -3.90 -12.89
C CYS A 190 5.93 -3.56 -12.52
N VAL A 191 6.58 -4.38 -11.68
CA VAL A 191 8.00 -4.26 -11.33
C VAL A 191 8.86 -4.48 -12.57
N ASP A 192 8.63 -5.59 -13.31
CA ASP A 192 9.37 -5.90 -14.53
C ASP A 192 9.31 -4.76 -15.56
N GLU A 193 8.12 -4.14 -15.69
CA GLU A 193 7.95 -3.01 -16.61
C GLU A 193 8.63 -1.73 -16.10
N ALA A 194 8.56 -1.44 -14.81
CA ALA A 194 9.24 -0.27 -14.22
C ALA A 194 10.76 -0.39 -14.37
N ASP A 195 11.32 -1.58 -14.13
CA ASP A 195 12.74 -1.88 -14.31
C ASP A 195 13.15 -1.77 -15.80
N ARG A 196 12.33 -2.30 -16.70
CA ARG A 196 12.56 -2.22 -18.15
C ARG A 196 12.63 -0.78 -18.66
N LEU A 197 11.85 0.11 -18.09
CA LEU A 197 11.87 1.54 -18.45
C LEU A 197 13.09 2.28 -17.90
N GLY A 198 13.76 1.73 -16.87
CA GLY A 198 15.05 2.20 -16.37
C GLY A 198 15.04 3.62 -15.78
N ARG A 199 13.88 4.13 -15.32
CA ARG A 199 13.73 5.49 -14.79
C ARG A 199 13.88 5.56 -13.27
N GLY A 200 14.17 4.44 -12.60
CA GLY A 200 14.27 4.33 -11.14
C GLY A 200 12.95 4.63 -10.43
N THR A 201 11.81 4.40 -11.10
CA THR A 201 10.47 4.67 -10.53
C THR A 201 10.21 3.76 -9.35
N THR A 202 9.79 4.33 -8.21
CA THR A 202 9.43 3.58 -7.02
C THR A 202 8.15 2.77 -7.23
N VAL A 203 8.19 1.48 -6.89
CA VAL A 203 7.02 0.59 -6.96
C VAL A 203 6.46 0.35 -5.57
N ILE A 204 5.18 0.68 -5.37
CA ILE A 204 4.46 0.50 -4.10
C ILE A 204 3.41 -0.59 -4.28
N SER A 205 3.55 -1.71 -3.54
CA SER A 205 2.52 -2.75 -3.49
C SER A 205 1.36 -2.31 -2.61
N ASP A 206 0.14 -2.21 -3.15
CA ASP A 206 -1.07 -1.76 -2.45
C ASP A 206 -2.17 -2.80 -2.47
N GLY A 207 -2.54 -3.29 -1.28
CA GLY A 207 -3.63 -4.23 -1.07
C GLY A 207 -3.20 -5.71 -1.02
N GLY A 208 -4.06 -6.51 -0.40
CA GLY A 208 -3.83 -7.95 -0.21
C GLY A 208 -3.02 -8.33 1.03
N HIS A 209 -2.44 -7.37 1.75
CA HIS A 209 -1.60 -7.63 2.92
C HIS A 209 -2.45 -7.84 4.18
N ARG A 210 -2.38 -9.03 4.77
CA ARG A 210 -3.07 -9.43 6.01
C ARG A 210 -2.08 -9.74 7.13
N THR A 211 -0.86 -10.13 6.75
CA THR A 211 0.21 -10.57 7.63
C THR A 211 1.54 -9.93 7.24
N THR A 212 2.52 -9.97 8.14
CA THR A 212 3.90 -9.58 7.81
C THR A 212 4.47 -10.45 6.69
N GLY A 213 4.07 -11.72 6.59
CA GLY A 213 4.46 -12.61 5.48
C GLY A 213 4.02 -12.09 4.11
N ASP A 214 2.83 -11.48 4.00
CA ASP A 214 2.37 -10.87 2.74
C ASP A 214 3.22 -9.63 2.39
N VAL A 215 3.60 -8.83 3.41
CA VAL A 215 4.54 -7.70 3.22
C VAL A 215 5.90 -8.20 2.73
N VAL A 216 6.43 -9.25 3.34
CA VAL A 216 7.69 -9.91 2.92
C VAL A 216 7.62 -10.36 1.47
N LYS A 217 6.53 -11.04 1.07
CA LYS A 217 6.33 -11.52 -0.32
C LYS A 217 6.22 -10.37 -1.32
N SER A 218 5.63 -9.24 -0.93
CA SER A 218 5.61 -8.04 -1.79
C SER A 218 7.01 -7.47 -2.02
N LEU A 219 7.81 -7.34 -0.95
CA LEU A 219 9.19 -6.88 -1.06
C LEU A 219 10.04 -7.87 -1.87
N ALA A 220 9.83 -9.19 -1.67
CA ALA A 220 10.47 -10.25 -2.45
C ALA A 220 10.15 -10.19 -3.95
N ALA A 221 8.93 -9.77 -4.30
CA ALA A 221 8.50 -9.59 -5.69
C ALA A 221 8.97 -8.27 -6.33
N GLY A 222 9.86 -7.53 -5.65
CA GLY A 222 10.50 -6.33 -6.18
C GLY A 222 9.86 -5.00 -5.78
N ALA A 223 8.82 -4.98 -4.91
CA ALA A 223 8.31 -3.72 -4.40
C ALA A 223 9.38 -2.97 -3.58
N ASP A 224 9.49 -1.65 -3.78
CA ASP A 224 10.32 -0.77 -2.96
C ASP A 224 9.66 -0.45 -1.62
N MET A 225 8.33 -0.37 -1.62
CA MET A 225 7.50 -0.08 -0.45
C MET A 225 6.18 -0.85 -0.49
N VAL A 226 5.55 -0.99 0.68
CA VAL A 226 4.26 -1.67 0.83
C VAL A 226 3.26 -0.74 1.49
N MET A 227 2.12 -0.50 0.82
CA MET A 227 1.03 0.32 1.34
C MET A 227 0.07 -0.53 2.18
N LEU A 228 -0.14 -0.09 3.42
CA LEU A 228 -0.93 -0.79 4.42
C LEU A 228 -2.17 0.00 4.81
N GLY A 229 -3.35 -0.65 4.72
CA GLY A 229 -4.62 -0.15 5.22
C GLY A 229 -5.12 -0.99 6.39
N SER A 230 -5.58 -2.22 6.12
CA SER A 230 -6.17 -3.12 7.14
C SER A 230 -5.22 -3.50 8.27
N MET A 231 -3.94 -3.60 8.03
CA MET A 231 -2.96 -3.90 9.08
C MET A 231 -2.84 -2.75 10.09
N PHE A 232 -3.04 -1.51 9.66
CA PHE A 232 -3.07 -0.32 10.53
C PHE A 232 -4.45 0.00 11.08
N ALA A 233 -5.54 -0.43 10.42
CA ALA A 233 -6.90 -0.17 10.86
C ALA A 233 -7.13 -0.69 12.28
N GLY A 234 -7.72 0.15 13.15
CA GLY A 234 -7.94 -0.16 14.57
C GLY A 234 -6.75 0.19 15.49
N ALA A 235 -5.66 0.77 14.98
CA ALA A 235 -4.63 1.36 15.84
C ALA A 235 -5.19 2.56 16.62
N ASP A 236 -4.62 2.85 17.79
CA ASP A 236 -5.12 3.90 18.67
C ASP A 236 -5.11 5.28 17.99
N GLU A 237 -4.09 5.55 17.19
CA GLU A 237 -3.88 6.82 16.49
C GLU A 237 -4.72 6.97 15.21
N THR A 238 -5.42 5.91 14.74
CA THR A 238 -6.31 6.01 13.58
C THR A 238 -7.56 6.82 13.92
N PRO A 239 -8.16 7.55 12.95
CA PRO A 239 -9.39 8.31 13.18
C PRO A 239 -10.58 7.45 13.62
N GLY A 240 -11.57 8.13 14.21
CA GLY A 240 -12.85 7.55 14.61
C GLY A 240 -12.91 7.07 16.05
N ASP A 241 -14.14 7.07 16.59
CA ASP A 241 -14.42 6.70 17.97
C ASP A 241 -14.35 5.20 18.19
N VAL A 242 -13.95 4.82 19.41
CA VAL A 242 -13.99 3.43 19.85
C VAL A 242 -15.44 3.03 20.18
N GLN A 243 -15.90 1.95 19.60
CA GLN A 243 -17.21 1.33 19.83
C GLN A 243 -17.01 0.00 20.54
N VAL A 244 -17.73 -0.24 21.63
CA VAL A 244 -17.67 -1.51 22.35
C VAL A 244 -18.75 -2.46 21.81
N VAL A 245 -18.33 -3.60 21.24
CA VAL A 245 -19.22 -4.65 20.73
C VAL A 245 -18.91 -5.93 21.51
N ASN A 246 -19.92 -6.46 22.22
CA ASN A 246 -19.77 -7.65 23.07
C ASN A 246 -18.59 -7.56 24.05
N GLY A 247 -18.39 -6.38 24.66
CA GLY A 247 -17.30 -6.14 25.62
C GLY A 247 -15.91 -5.94 24.99
N VAL A 248 -15.80 -5.96 23.65
CA VAL A 248 -14.53 -5.80 22.94
C VAL A 248 -14.51 -4.44 22.21
N PRO A 249 -13.46 -3.62 22.36
CA PRO A 249 -13.36 -2.33 21.68
C PRO A 249 -13.04 -2.51 20.18
N HIS A 250 -13.73 -1.73 19.35
CA HIS A 250 -13.61 -1.73 17.89
C HIS A 250 -13.53 -0.29 17.36
N LYS A 251 -12.97 -0.13 16.17
CA LYS A 251 -13.04 1.09 15.35
C LYS A 251 -13.67 0.79 13.99
N LEU A 252 -14.29 1.81 13.41
CA LEU A 252 -14.82 1.72 12.04
C LEU A 252 -13.65 1.60 11.06
N TYR A 253 -13.79 0.72 10.06
CA TYR A 253 -12.91 0.60 8.92
C TYR A 253 -13.75 0.52 7.65
N ARG A 254 -13.52 1.42 6.68
CA ARG A 254 -14.33 1.51 5.46
C ARG A 254 -13.51 1.80 4.21
N GLY A 255 -13.99 1.28 3.08
CA GLY A 255 -13.41 1.56 1.76
C GLY A 255 -13.76 2.97 1.28
N MET A 256 -12.81 3.61 0.57
CA MET A 256 -12.98 4.96 0.03
C MET A 256 -14.03 5.06 -1.09
N ALA A 257 -14.54 3.93 -1.59
CA ALA A 257 -15.67 3.82 -2.51
C ALA A 257 -16.86 3.07 -1.88
N SER A 258 -17.02 3.11 -0.55
CA SER A 258 -18.12 2.48 0.16
C SER A 258 -19.43 3.28 0.01
N LYS A 259 -20.56 2.62 0.31
CA LYS A 259 -21.88 3.29 0.34
C LYS A 259 -21.90 4.51 1.26
N ASP A 260 -21.18 4.43 2.41
CA ASP A 260 -21.12 5.50 3.38
C ASP A 260 -20.38 6.73 2.83
N ILE A 261 -19.27 6.50 2.12
CA ILE A 261 -18.52 7.56 1.44
C ILE A 261 -19.34 8.15 0.28
N ASN A 262 -20.03 7.33 -0.51
CA ASN A 262 -20.90 7.81 -1.58
C ASN A 262 -22.01 8.72 -1.04
N LYS A 263 -22.65 8.35 0.08
CA LYS A 263 -23.64 9.20 0.76
C LYS A 263 -23.03 10.51 1.26
N LEU A 264 -21.86 10.45 1.90
CA LEU A 264 -21.16 11.64 2.40
C LEU A 264 -20.84 12.64 1.28
N LEU A 265 -20.54 12.13 0.08
CA LEU A 265 -20.17 12.92 -1.09
C LEU A 265 -21.36 13.21 -2.03
N ASN A 266 -22.59 12.83 -1.66
CA ASN A 266 -23.78 12.93 -2.50
C ASN A 266 -23.60 12.34 -3.92
N LYS A 267 -22.93 11.16 -3.99
CA LYS A 267 -22.66 10.45 -5.24
C LYS A 267 -23.58 9.25 -5.40
N GLU A 268 -24.19 9.10 -6.56
CA GLU A 268 -24.98 7.93 -6.97
C GLU A 268 -24.13 6.96 -7.79
N ASN A 269 -23.05 6.44 -7.18
CA ASN A 269 -22.16 5.47 -7.82
C ASN A 269 -22.36 4.08 -7.22
N ALA A 270 -22.03 3.04 -8.00
CA ALA A 270 -21.92 1.69 -7.47
C ALA A 270 -20.87 1.68 -6.34
N ALA A 271 -21.20 1.05 -5.20
CA ALA A 271 -20.26 0.93 -4.10
C ALA A 271 -19.25 -0.19 -4.42
N GLU A 272 -18.00 0.16 -4.51
CA GLU A 272 -16.89 -0.77 -4.74
C GLU A 272 -16.09 -1.07 -3.46
N GLY A 273 -16.60 -0.70 -2.30
CA GLY A 273 -16.03 -0.96 -0.99
C GLY A 273 -17.10 -1.22 0.06
N VAL A 274 -16.72 -1.89 1.13
CA VAL A 274 -17.57 -2.15 2.30
C VAL A 274 -17.07 -1.43 3.54
N SER A 275 -17.96 -1.30 4.54
CA SER A 275 -17.64 -0.79 5.87
C SER A 275 -17.78 -1.92 6.89
N THR A 276 -16.88 -1.99 7.86
CA THR A 276 -16.89 -2.99 8.93
C THR A 276 -16.29 -2.43 10.21
N LEU A 277 -16.49 -3.11 11.32
CA LEU A 277 -15.81 -2.84 12.57
C LEU A 277 -14.59 -3.76 12.71
N VAL A 278 -13.44 -3.21 13.07
CA VAL A 278 -12.22 -3.97 13.36
C VAL A 278 -11.85 -3.79 14.82
N LYS A 279 -11.37 -4.84 15.47
CA LYS A 279 -10.87 -4.76 16.86
C LYS A 279 -9.75 -3.74 16.96
N THR A 280 -9.69 -3.02 18.07
CA THR A 280 -8.54 -2.16 18.37
C THR A 280 -7.28 -2.99 18.54
N LYS A 281 -6.14 -2.43 18.13
CA LYS A 281 -4.84 -3.13 18.07
C LYS A 281 -3.78 -2.51 18.98
N GLY A 282 -4.15 -1.45 19.73
CA GLY A 282 -3.18 -0.65 20.49
C GLY A 282 -2.42 0.32 19.58
N SER A 283 -1.31 0.85 20.06
CA SER A 283 -0.54 1.88 19.34
C SER A 283 0.05 1.36 18.03
N VAL A 284 0.05 2.21 17.00
CA VAL A 284 0.69 1.95 15.71
C VAL A 284 2.20 1.66 15.87
N ASN A 285 2.85 2.22 16.88
CA ASN A 285 4.26 1.93 17.15
C ASN A 285 4.50 0.44 17.42
N LYS A 286 3.60 -0.21 18.18
CA LYS A 286 3.68 -1.65 18.41
C LYS A 286 3.50 -2.44 17.12
N ILE A 287 2.55 -2.05 16.27
CA ILE A 287 2.32 -2.68 14.97
C ILE A 287 3.56 -2.56 14.08
N LEU A 288 4.18 -1.36 14.04
CA LEU A 288 5.42 -1.13 13.28
C LEU A 288 6.57 -1.99 13.79
N ASP A 289 6.72 -2.13 15.13
CA ASP A 289 7.77 -2.96 15.72
C ASP A 289 7.56 -4.45 15.39
N GLU A 290 6.33 -4.95 15.46
CA GLU A 290 5.99 -6.33 15.08
C GLU A 290 6.31 -6.61 13.60
N ILE A 291 5.93 -5.69 12.70
CA ILE A 291 6.26 -5.81 11.27
C ILE A 291 7.78 -5.75 11.06
N ALA A 292 8.47 -4.79 11.69
CA ALA A 292 9.92 -4.63 11.55
C ALA A 292 10.69 -5.88 12.01
N TRP A 293 10.30 -6.48 13.13
CA TRP A 293 10.89 -7.73 13.59
C TRP A 293 10.62 -8.91 12.64
N GLY A 294 9.41 -8.98 12.09
CA GLY A 294 9.06 -9.98 11.07
C GLY A 294 9.89 -9.82 9.78
N LEU A 295 10.07 -8.58 9.31
CA LEU A 295 10.93 -8.28 8.15
C LEU A 295 12.38 -8.66 8.42
N LYS A 296 12.94 -8.27 9.57
CA LYS A 296 14.30 -8.65 9.96
C LYS A 296 14.48 -10.16 10.00
N SER A 297 13.50 -10.88 10.56
CA SER A 297 13.50 -12.34 10.56
C SER A 297 13.52 -12.90 9.14
N ALA A 298 12.62 -12.42 8.25
CA ALA A 298 12.54 -12.87 6.86
C ALA A 298 13.85 -12.61 6.10
N PHE A 299 14.47 -11.45 6.30
CA PHE A 299 15.76 -11.13 5.66
C PHE A 299 16.87 -12.08 6.09
N THR A 300 16.90 -12.50 7.37
CA THR A 300 17.86 -13.50 7.82
C THR A 300 17.62 -14.87 7.19
N TYR A 301 16.37 -15.28 6.93
CA TYR A 301 16.06 -16.52 6.20
C TYR A 301 16.54 -16.49 4.75
N ALA A 302 16.65 -15.30 4.15
CA ALA A 302 17.24 -15.10 2.82
C ALA A 302 18.75 -14.83 2.85
N GLY A 303 19.39 -14.79 4.03
CA GLY A 303 20.80 -14.45 4.17
C GLY A 303 21.12 -13.00 3.81
N ALA A 304 20.17 -12.07 3.99
CA ALA A 304 20.25 -10.69 3.54
C ALA A 304 20.31 -9.70 4.72
N ARG A 305 21.07 -8.62 4.58
CA ARG A 305 21.21 -7.53 5.56
C ARG A 305 20.40 -6.27 5.20
N ASN A 306 19.92 -6.18 3.97
CA ASN A 306 19.14 -5.02 3.47
C ASN A 306 18.16 -5.46 2.39
N LEU A 307 17.27 -4.55 1.97
CA LEU A 307 16.22 -4.83 0.99
C LEU A 307 16.79 -5.30 -0.36
N LYS A 308 17.88 -4.70 -0.82
CA LYS A 308 18.47 -5.06 -2.13
C LYS A 308 19.05 -6.47 -2.12
N GLU A 309 19.79 -6.83 -1.06
CA GLU A 309 20.28 -8.20 -0.88
C GLU A 309 19.11 -9.19 -0.77
N PHE A 310 18.05 -8.81 -0.03
CA PHE A 310 16.86 -9.63 0.12
C PHE A 310 16.23 -9.93 -1.24
N GLN A 311 15.93 -8.92 -2.04
CA GLN A 311 15.37 -9.07 -3.38
C GLN A 311 16.22 -9.93 -4.31
N ASN A 312 17.55 -9.84 -4.20
CA ASN A 312 18.47 -10.63 -5.02
C ASN A 312 18.57 -12.11 -4.59
N ASN A 313 18.33 -12.40 -3.30
CA ASN A 313 18.55 -13.74 -2.74
C ASN A 313 17.30 -14.61 -2.71
N VAL A 314 16.11 -14.00 -2.74
CA VAL A 314 14.84 -14.72 -2.59
C VAL A 314 14.47 -15.56 -3.80
N GLU A 315 13.77 -16.65 -3.54
CA GLU A 315 13.20 -17.54 -4.55
C GLU A 315 11.80 -17.97 -4.12
N PHE A 316 10.85 -17.86 -5.04
CA PHE A 316 9.49 -18.30 -4.81
C PHE A 316 9.26 -19.73 -5.23
N ILE A 317 8.47 -20.47 -4.44
CA ILE A 317 7.84 -21.73 -4.85
C ILE A 317 6.33 -21.59 -4.86
N ARG A 318 5.67 -22.25 -5.79
CA ARG A 318 4.22 -22.42 -5.76
C ARG A 318 3.85 -23.48 -4.73
N ILE A 319 2.80 -23.21 -3.97
CA ILE A 319 2.26 -24.15 -2.98
C ILE A 319 0.81 -24.49 -3.32
N SER A 320 0.39 -25.67 -2.92
CA SER A 320 -1.01 -26.08 -3.00
C SER A 320 -1.85 -25.43 -1.89
N THR A 321 -3.18 -25.51 -2.01
CA THR A 321 -4.09 -25.11 -0.91
C THR A 321 -3.77 -25.85 0.38
N SER A 322 -3.40 -27.14 0.31
CA SER A 322 -2.97 -27.91 1.49
C SER A 322 -1.67 -27.37 2.09
N GLY A 323 -0.72 -26.99 1.25
CA GLY A 323 0.54 -26.36 1.71
C GLY A 323 0.32 -24.99 2.36
N TYR A 324 -0.65 -24.22 1.86
CA TYR A 324 -1.07 -22.97 2.52
C TYR A 324 -1.69 -23.24 3.89
N ILE A 325 -2.60 -24.23 4.01
CA ILE A 325 -3.25 -24.61 5.28
C ILE A 325 -2.20 -25.12 6.29
N GLU A 326 -1.25 -25.94 5.84
CA GLU A 326 -0.14 -26.43 6.66
C GLU A 326 0.67 -25.29 7.28
N GLY A 327 0.87 -24.19 6.54
CA GLY A 327 1.58 -22.99 7.00
C GLY A 327 0.81 -22.17 8.04
N THR A 328 -0.45 -22.52 8.37
CA THR A 328 -1.25 -21.83 9.39
C THR A 328 -1.25 -22.59 10.72
N PRO A 329 -1.36 -21.87 11.88
CA PRO A 329 -1.46 -22.54 13.18
C PRO A 329 -2.73 -23.40 13.25
N HIS A 330 -2.58 -24.72 13.24
CA HIS A 330 -3.69 -25.68 13.23
C HIS A 330 -3.95 -26.34 14.61
N ILE A 331 -3.12 -26.08 15.58
CA ILE A 331 -3.30 -26.55 16.97
C ILE A 331 -4.24 -25.64 17.78
N LEU A 332 -4.56 -24.45 17.30
CA LEU A 332 -5.39 -23.46 17.98
C LEU A 332 -6.89 -23.73 17.80
N ASN A 333 -7.34 -24.96 18.03
CA ASN A 333 -8.76 -25.37 17.95
C ASN A 333 -9.58 -24.93 19.17
N GLY A 334 -9.20 -23.86 19.83
CA GLY A 334 -9.92 -23.28 20.95
C GLY A 334 -10.22 -21.81 20.71
N LYS A 335 -11.51 -21.46 20.77
CA LYS A 335 -12.07 -20.11 20.78
C LYS A 335 -11.06 -19.03 21.21
N GLN A 336 -10.55 -18.24 20.25
CA GLN A 336 -9.98 -16.95 20.53
C GLN A 336 -11.04 -15.87 20.42
#